data_7e6fbcf928a81a009f554bf0a5180afb
#
_entry.id   7e6fbcf928a81a009f554bf0a5180afb
#
_cell.length_a   1.000
_cell.length_b   1.000
_cell.length_c   1.000
_cell.angle_alpha   90.00
_cell.angle_beta   90.00
_cell.angle_gamma   90.00
#
_symmetry.space_group_name_H-M   'P 1'
#
loop_
_entity.id
_entity.type
_entity.pdbx_description
1 polymer ?
#
loop_
_entity_poly.entity_id
_entity_poly.type
_entity_poly.pdbx_seq_one_letter_code
_entity_poly.pdbx_strand_id
1 'polypeptide(L)'
;MAKQRDNTAEKKPLPKEIGMKMPPERSIFDDEWSLFSVDKDLVFPYSIQTFEAMGKDTTLASALNAVQTIALRVPRYIEPYDESDTHKKRAKFVDDCLGITKDNNDMTHSFDEFLREALSMNKYGFSIHEKVFRVRQKKFGSRYDDGKVGVKRLPIRPQKSIEDFKYDEQGREIVGVIQRQSHRRISYLTNTLNNIKKEWNGELLIPRENFLHFKADSSNGKGEGVSPLSYVYDTWRDYQRYKDLEGIASSKNLNGLPVIWMPSEYMTTDPADPNSEVYRTLIDGVSKIAIGQQSSLALPSDREDMTGQGGKLFDFSLLSASSSNITAITAIIERLKKEMLLCLFAGEIADGIDGTKTSMLSMLVENRVKEIFTVINNDLIPHLFRLNGWDETKTPKLKYGKLREIPFSEFAKAMQQTKATKLIPVTPKNINYIGEELGLPERLPEDMSRQELDDVLGTFDQQQSKSGTGYSSNTGGLNGQGNSPSQVDNSADNLYNN
;
A
#
# COMPACT_ATOMS: atom_id res chain seq x y z
N MET A 1 -60.13 -54.67 -22.28
CA MET A 1 -59.13 -53.85 -22.92
C MET A 1 -58.84 -52.69 -22.05
N ALA A 2 -57.75 -52.77 -21.23
CA ALA A 2 -57.35 -51.75 -20.35
C ALA A 2 -56.30 -50.87 -21.07
N LYS A 3 -56.57 -49.55 -21.21
CA LYS A 3 -55.67 -48.58 -21.78
C LYS A 3 -54.55 -48.28 -20.70
N GLN A 4 -53.31 -48.74 -21.02
CA GLN A 4 -52.15 -48.28 -20.36
C GLN A 4 -51.99 -46.78 -20.60
N ARG A 5 -51.97 -45.98 -19.53
CA ARG A 5 -51.54 -44.57 -19.57
C ARG A 5 -50.02 -44.54 -19.49
N ASP A 6 -49.39 -44.18 -20.60
CA ASP A 6 -47.99 -43.82 -20.66
C ASP A 6 -47.77 -42.54 -19.86
N ASN A 7 -47.18 -42.69 -18.67
CA ASN A 7 -46.72 -41.59 -17.85
C ASN A 7 -45.25 -41.27 -18.20
N THR A 8 -45.02 -40.76 -19.42
CA THR A 8 -43.78 -40.05 -19.72
C THR A 8 -43.89 -38.64 -19.19
N ALA A 9 -43.61 -38.46 -17.90
CA ALA A 9 -43.36 -37.14 -17.34
C ALA A 9 -42.09 -36.58 -18.01
N GLU A 10 -42.25 -35.64 -18.94
CA GLU A 10 -41.16 -34.83 -19.45
C GLU A 10 -40.39 -34.24 -18.25
N LYS A 11 -39.15 -34.72 -18.05
CA LYS A 11 -38.24 -34.15 -17.08
C LYS A 11 -37.96 -32.72 -17.52
N LYS A 12 -38.60 -31.75 -16.86
CA LYS A 12 -38.22 -30.34 -17.00
C LYS A 12 -36.69 -30.22 -16.85
N PRO A 13 -36.01 -29.52 -17.77
CA PRO A 13 -34.57 -29.30 -17.63
C PRO A 13 -34.31 -28.66 -16.28
N LEU A 14 -33.34 -29.20 -15.56
CA LEU A 14 -32.90 -28.64 -14.29
C LEU A 14 -32.50 -27.18 -14.52
N PRO A 15 -32.93 -26.28 -13.66
CA PRO A 15 -32.50 -24.89 -13.74
C PRO A 15 -30.98 -24.82 -13.68
N LYS A 16 -30.37 -23.94 -14.50
CA LYS A 16 -28.92 -23.75 -14.56
C LYS A 16 -28.30 -23.43 -13.19
N GLU A 17 -29.10 -22.86 -12.31
CA GLU A 17 -28.72 -22.53 -10.93
C GLU A 17 -29.84 -22.93 -9.99
N ILE A 18 -29.44 -23.57 -8.87
CA ILE A 18 -30.31 -23.91 -7.76
C ILE A 18 -29.99 -22.97 -6.61
N GLY A 19 -30.82 -21.95 -6.42
CA GLY A 19 -30.66 -20.96 -5.37
C GLY A 19 -31.84 -20.01 -5.32
N MET A 20 -32.01 -19.31 -4.20
CA MET A 20 -33.04 -18.29 -4.08
C MET A 20 -32.68 -17.12 -5.01
N LYS A 21 -33.59 -16.67 -5.85
CA LYS A 21 -33.48 -15.43 -6.62
C LYS A 21 -33.68 -14.28 -5.64
N MET A 22 -32.62 -13.89 -4.96
CA MET A 22 -32.61 -12.67 -4.20
C MET A 22 -31.80 -11.66 -4.99
N PRO A 23 -32.38 -10.50 -5.37
CA PRO A 23 -31.54 -9.40 -5.83
C PRO A 23 -30.59 -9.07 -4.68
N PRO A 24 -29.31 -8.70 -4.94
CA PRO A 24 -28.52 -8.04 -3.92
C PRO A 24 -29.31 -6.78 -3.62
N GLU A 25 -29.89 -6.76 -2.46
CA GLU A 25 -30.67 -5.61 -2.04
C GLU A 25 -29.77 -4.38 -2.04
N ARG A 26 -29.83 -3.59 -3.11
CA ARG A 26 -30.04 -2.18 -2.89
C ARG A 26 -31.47 -2.08 -2.39
N SER A 27 -31.70 -2.44 -1.12
CA SER A 27 -33.00 -2.22 -0.54
C SER A 27 -33.17 -0.70 -0.48
N ILE A 28 -34.38 -0.26 -0.75
CA ILE A 28 -34.79 1.15 -0.51
C ILE A 28 -34.39 1.57 0.92
N PHE A 29 -34.31 0.62 1.86
CA PHE A 29 -33.80 0.78 3.22
C PHE A 29 -32.27 0.97 3.28
N ASP A 30 -31.48 0.39 2.40
CA ASP A 30 -30.03 0.61 2.35
C ASP A 30 -29.71 2.04 1.89
N ASP A 31 -30.49 2.60 0.97
CA ASP A 31 -30.33 3.99 0.55
C ASP A 31 -30.77 4.99 1.62
N GLU A 32 -31.83 4.71 2.38
CA GLU A 32 -32.25 5.56 3.50
C GLU A 32 -31.37 5.41 4.75
N TRP A 33 -30.93 4.20 5.10
CA TRP A 33 -30.00 3.99 6.22
C TRP A 33 -28.56 4.39 5.85
N SER A 34 -28.14 4.26 4.63
CA SER A 34 -26.86 4.76 4.17
C SER A 34 -26.82 6.29 4.15
N LEU A 35 -27.94 6.96 3.93
CA LEU A 35 -28.06 8.43 4.04
C LEU A 35 -27.84 8.93 5.47
N PHE A 36 -28.08 8.09 6.51
CA PHE A 36 -27.93 8.47 7.92
C PHE A 36 -26.68 7.92 8.59
N SER A 37 -26.06 6.85 8.05
CA SER A 37 -24.97 6.14 8.73
C SER A 37 -23.63 6.12 7.98
N VAL A 38 -23.60 6.42 6.69
CA VAL A 38 -22.37 6.43 5.88
C VAL A 38 -22.08 7.85 5.41
N ASP A 39 -20.86 8.31 5.66
CA ASP A 39 -20.39 9.58 5.11
C ASP A 39 -20.56 9.56 3.59
N LYS A 40 -21.25 10.55 3.04
CA LYS A 40 -21.50 10.68 1.59
C LYS A 40 -20.20 10.64 0.78
N ASP A 41 -19.12 11.07 1.41
CA ASP A 41 -17.79 11.08 0.83
C ASP A 41 -17.16 9.68 0.66
N LEU A 42 -17.73 8.65 1.32
CA LEU A 42 -17.31 7.25 1.21
C LEU A 42 -18.19 6.41 0.28
N VAL A 43 -19.25 6.99 -0.29
CA VAL A 43 -20.14 6.29 -1.22
C VAL A 43 -19.56 6.34 -2.63
N PHE A 44 -19.49 5.17 -3.30
CA PHE A 44 -19.08 5.10 -4.70
C PHE A 44 -20.12 5.80 -5.62
N PRO A 45 -19.72 6.61 -6.61
CA PRO A 45 -18.34 6.86 -7.08
C PRO A 45 -17.63 8.05 -6.40
N TYR A 46 -18.27 8.78 -5.49
CA TYR A 46 -17.69 9.96 -4.82
C TYR A 46 -16.47 9.61 -3.97
N SER A 47 -16.47 8.42 -3.37
CA SER A 47 -15.35 7.90 -2.57
C SER A 47 -14.00 7.89 -3.29
N ILE A 48 -13.99 7.78 -4.62
CA ILE A 48 -12.77 7.81 -5.42
C ILE A 48 -12.00 9.14 -5.26
N GLN A 49 -12.73 10.27 -5.21
CA GLN A 49 -12.11 11.59 -5.01
C GLN A 49 -11.56 11.74 -3.59
N THR A 50 -12.31 11.25 -2.61
CA THR A 50 -11.91 11.23 -1.20
C THR A 50 -10.63 10.40 -1.00
N PHE A 51 -10.59 9.17 -1.51
CA PHE A 51 -9.40 8.32 -1.43
C PHE A 51 -8.21 8.89 -2.19
N GLU A 52 -8.45 9.65 -3.26
CA GLU A 52 -7.39 10.35 -3.95
C GLU A 52 -6.80 11.49 -3.11
N ALA A 53 -7.64 12.25 -2.43
CA ALA A 53 -7.21 13.29 -1.49
C ALA A 53 -6.44 12.68 -0.31
N MET A 54 -6.96 11.63 0.29
CA MET A 54 -6.29 10.89 1.37
C MET A 54 -4.92 10.33 0.93
N GLY A 55 -4.83 9.77 -0.28
CA GLY A 55 -3.59 9.23 -0.83
C GLY A 55 -2.54 10.27 -1.20
N LYS A 56 -2.84 11.58 -1.13
CA LYS A 56 -1.87 12.67 -1.23
C LYS A 56 -1.25 13.05 0.11
N ASP A 57 -1.86 12.62 1.21
CA ASP A 57 -1.28 12.80 2.53
C ASP A 57 0.01 11.99 2.67
N THR A 58 1.06 12.64 3.19
CA THR A 58 2.41 12.04 3.27
C THR A 58 2.44 10.76 4.10
N THR A 59 1.65 10.70 5.19
CA THR A 59 1.59 9.56 6.09
C THR A 59 0.93 8.36 5.42
N LEU A 60 -0.23 8.57 4.80
CA LEU A 60 -0.96 7.51 4.09
C LEU A 60 -0.26 7.08 2.81
N ALA A 61 0.33 8.03 2.08
CA ALA A 61 1.11 7.74 0.86
C ALA A 61 2.33 6.86 1.18
N SER A 62 3.04 7.14 2.27
CA SER A 62 4.20 6.33 2.68
C SER A 62 3.80 4.90 3.04
N ALA A 63 2.68 4.70 3.75
CA ALA A 63 2.16 3.38 4.07
C ALA A 63 1.75 2.59 2.82
N LEU A 64 1.02 3.21 1.89
CA LEU A 64 0.63 2.57 0.64
C LEU A 64 1.84 2.21 -0.23
N ASN A 65 2.84 3.09 -0.31
CA ASN A 65 4.08 2.84 -1.05
C ASN A 65 4.92 1.72 -0.41
N ALA A 66 4.94 1.62 0.91
CA ALA A 66 5.62 0.53 1.61
C ALA A 66 5.00 -0.83 1.24
N VAL A 67 3.67 -0.94 1.30
CA VAL A 67 2.94 -2.15 0.89
C VAL A 67 3.26 -2.52 -0.56
N GLN A 68 3.27 -1.56 -1.48
CA GLN A 68 3.63 -1.81 -2.88
C GLN A 68 5.08 -2.28 -3.03
N THR A 69 6.01 -1.65 -2.33
CA THR A 69 7.44 -1.99 -2.42
C THR A 69 7.71 -3.39 -1.89
N ILE A 70 7.08 -3.77 -0.78
CA ILE A 70 7.22 -5.11 -0.20
C ILE A 70 6.56 -6.15 -1.12
N ALA A 71 5.40 -5.86 -1.71
CA ALA A 71 4.71 -6.77 -2.61
C ALA A 71 5.54 -7.13 -3.85
N LEU A 72 6.34 -6.20 -4.36
CA LEU A 72 7.23 -6.44 -5.51
C LEU A 72 8.41 -7.36 -5.17
N ARG A 73 8.79 -7.46 -3.89
CA ARG A 73 9.85 -8.36 -3.42
C ARG A 73 9.38 -9.79 -3.18
N VAL A 74 8.06 -10.02 -3.17
CA VAL A 74 7.52 -11.36 -2.96
C VAL A 74 8.01 -12.28 -4.07
N PRO A 75 8.73 -13.39 -3.76
CA PRO A 75 9.16 -14.36 -4.75
C PRO A 75 7.96 -14.98 -5.47
N ARG A 76 8.06 -15.16 -6.77
CA ARG A 76 6.95 -15.65 -7.60
C ARG A 76 7.45 -16.66 -8.62
N TYR A 77 6.65 -17.66 -8.88
CA TYR A 77 6.98 -18.71 -9.82
C TYR A 77 5.72 -19.35 -10.40
N ILE A 78 5.88 -20.03 -11.52
CA ILE A 78 4.79 -20.77 -12.16
C ILE A 78 4.98 -22.25 -11.92
N GLU A 79 3.99 -22.87 -11.33
CA GLU A 79 3.94 -24.32 -11.12
C GLU A 79 3.17 -24.97 -12.28
N PRO A 80 3.74 -25.93 -13.01
CA PRO A 80 3.01 -26.66 -14.03
C PRO A 80 1.87 -27.50 -13.42
N TYR A 81 0.84 -27.83 -14.19
CA TYR A 81 -0.26 -28.65 -13.72
C TYR A 81 0.21 -30.05 -13.29
N ASP A 82 1.11 -30.65 -14.07
CA ASP A 82 1.80 -31.91 -13.75
C ASP A 82 3.25 -31.91 -14.28
N GLU A 83 3.99 -32.96 -13.98
CA GLU A 83 5.39 -33.14 -14.37
C GLU A 83 5.60 -33.48 -15.86
N SER A 84 4.53 -33.59 -16.66
CA SER A 84 4.63 -33.92 -18.08
C SER A 84 5.29 -32.80 -18.88
N ASP A 85 6.06 -33.15 -19.91
CA ASP A 85 6.73 -32.19 -20.79
C ASP A 85 5.76 -31.21 -21.45
N THR A 86 4.54 -31.64 -21.72
CA THR A 86 3.50 -30.80 -22.30
C THR A 86 3.09 -29.69 -21.34
N HIS A 87 2.85 -30.00 -20.08
CA HIS A 87 2.44 -29.01 -19.07
C HIS A 87 3.61 -28.13 -18.63
N LYS A 88 4.85 -28.63 -18.59
CA LYS A 88 6.06 -27.84 -18.41
C LYS A 88 6.24 -26.80 -19.57
N LYS A 89 6.01 -27.20 -20.82
CA LYS A 89 6.04 -26.28 -21.96
C LYS A 89 4.94 -25.23 -21.89
N ARG A 90 3.73 -25.59 -21.44
CA ARG A 90 2.62 -24.64 -21.24
C ARG A 90 2.88 -23.68 -20.09
N ALA A 91 3.48 -24.15 -18.99
CA ALA A 91 3.91 -23.29 -17.88
C ALA A 91 4.96 -22.27 -18.34
N LYS A 92 5.97 -22.73 -19.09
CA LYS A 92 6.96 -21.84 -19.72
C LYS A 92 6.34 -20.83 -20.68
N PHE A 93 5.33 -21.25 -21.46
CA PHE A 93 4.60 -20.33 -22.34
C PHE A 93 3.91 -19.20 -21.56
N VAL A 94 3.29 -19.50 -20.43
CA VAL A 94 2.66 -18.48 -19.57
C VAL A 94 3.71 -17.55 -18.99
N ASP A 95 4.85 -18.10 -18.56
CA ASP A 95 5.99 -17.30 -18.05
C ASP A 95 6.56 -16.37 -19.15
N ASP A 96 6.78 -16.88 -20.34
CA ASP A 96 7.22 -16.09 -21.49
C ASP A 96 6.20 -14.99 -21.89
N CYS A 97 4.89 -15.20 -21.67
CA CYS A 97 3.88 -14.19 -21.89
C CYS A 97 3.90 -13.09 -20.83
N LEU A 98 3.96 -13.45 -19.56
CA LEU A 98 3.79 -12.53 -18.42
C LEU A 98 5.13 -12.00 -17.89
N GLY A 99 6.23 -12.74 -18.03
CA GLY A 99 7.56 -12.36 -17.52
C GLY A 99 7.63 -12.39 -16.00
N ILE A 100 7.16 -13.50 -15.41
CA ILE A 100 7.06 -13.65 -13.95
C ILE A 100 8.43 -13.96 -13.33
N THR A 101 9.16 -14.91 -13.93
CA THR A 101 10.48 -15.36 -13.46
C THR A 101 11.64 -14.69 -14.18
N LYS A 102 11.39 -14.03 -15.31
CA LYS A 102 12.41 -13.42 -16.17
C LYS A 102 11.99 -12.03 -16.61
N ASP A 103 12.95 -11.12 -16.72
CA ASP A 103 12.72 -9.77 -17.22
C ASP A 103 12.33 -9.72 -18.71
N ASN A 104 12.43 -10.84 -19.43
CA ASN A 104 12.12 -10.95 -20.85
C ASN A 104 10.68 -11.47 -21.07
N ASN A 105 9.70 -10.58 -20.91
CA ASN A 105 8.29 -10.86 -21.20
C ASN A 105 7.92 -10.48 -22.65
N ASP A 106 6.81 -11.04 -23.13
CA ASP A 106 6.20 -10.65 -24.40
C ASP A 106 5.25 -9.46 -24.26
N MET A 107 4.84 -9.09 -23.04
CA MET A 107 4.02 -7.91 -22.79
C MET A 107 4.80 -6.62 -23.11
N THR A 108 4.06 -5.56 -23.39
CA THR A 108 4.63 -4.21 -23.66
C THR A 108 5.01 -3.47 -22.38
N HIS A 109 4.67 -3.97 -21.21
CA HIS A 109 5.03 -3.46 -19.89
C HIS A 109 5.46 -4.63 -19.00
N SER A 110 6.16 -4.35 -17.91
CA SER A 110 6.64 -5.39 -17.00
C SER A 110 5.51 -5.93 -16.13
N PHE A 111 5.68 -7.15 -15.61
CA PHE A 111 4.75 -7.70 -14.62
C PHE A 111 4.76 -6.90 -13.31
N ASP A 112 5.89 -6.29 -12.97
CA ASP A 112 6.01 -5.41 -11.82
C ASP A 112 5.19 -4.13 -11.95
N GLU A 113 5.18 -3.53 -13.16
CA GLU A 113 4.34 -2.37 -13.45
C GLU A 113 2.86 -2.73 -13.31
N PHE A 114 2.44 -3.85 -13.91
CA PHE A 114 1.10 -4.37 -13.74
C PHE A 114 0.73 -4.64 -12.26
N LEU A 115 1.65 -5.25 -11.49
CA LEU A 115 1.40 -5.55 -10.07
C LEU A 115 1.24 -4.26 -9.25
N ARG A 116 2.04 -3.22 -9.52
CA ARG A 116 1.87 -1.90 -8.89
C ARG A 116 0.52 -1.29 -9.20
N GLU A 117 0.10 -1.36 -10.47
CA GLU A 117 -1.21 -0.87 -10.88
C GLU A 117 -2.34 -1.66 -10.23
N ALA A 118 -2.24 -2.99 -10.15
CA ALA A 118 -3.22 -3.86 -9.50
C ALA A 118 -3.35 -3.55 -8.00
N LEU A 119 -2.23 -3.29 -7.31
CA LEU A 119 -2.22 -2.90 -5.89
C LEU A 119 -2.87 -1.55 -5.61
N SER A 120 -3.22 -0.75 -6.65
CA SER A 120 -4.05 0.45 -6.46
C SER A 120 -5.43 0.13 -5.85
N MET A 121 -5.85 -1.14 -5.88
CA MET A 121 -7.02 -1.62 -5.14
C MET A 121 -6.95 -1.28 -3.65
N ASN A 122 -5.77 -1.26 -3.04
CA ASN A 122 -5.61 -0.87 -1.63
C ASN A 122 -5.95 0.60 -1.36
N LYS A 123 -5.85 1.45 -2.39
CA LYS A 123 -6.25 2.86 -2.29
C LYS A 123 -7.72 3.07 -2.56
N TYR A 124 -8.25 2.45 -3.62
CA TYR A 124 -9.60 2.75 -4.13
C TYR A 124 -10.66 1.69 -3.78
N GLY A 125 -10.24 0.55 -3.19
CA GLY A 125 -11.10 -0.60 -2.96
C GLY A 125 -11.08 -1.62 -4.10
N PHE A 126 -10.84 -1.19 -5.34
CA PHE A 126 -10.78 -2.04 -6.52
C PHE A 126 -9.76 -1.55 -7.55
N SER A 127 -9.43 -2.46 -8.47
CA SER A 127 -8.63 -2.16 -9.65
C SER A 127 -9.13 -3.00 -10.84
N ILE A 128 -9.24 -2.39 -12.01
CA ILE A 128 -9.75 -3.03 -13.23
C ILE A 128 -8.69 -2.95 -14.31
N HIS A 129 -8.34 -4.09 -14.89
CA HIS A 129 -7.36 -4.19 -15.96
C HIS A 129 -7.98 -4.86 -17.19
N GLU A 130 -7.89 -4.21 -18.34
CA GLU A 130 -8.34 -4.78 -19.58
C GLU A 130 -7.40 -5.89 -20.05
N LYS A 131 -7.97 -6.99 -20.58
CA LYS A 131 -7.21 -8.09 -21.17
C LYS A 131 -6.99 -7.81 -22.65
N VAL A 132 -5.78 -7.41 -23.03
CA VAL A 132 -5.43 -7.18 -24.42
C VAL A 132 -4.51 -8.30 -24.91
N PHE A 133 -5.01 -9.09 -25.86
CA PHE A 133 -4.28 -10.21 -26.46
C PHE A 133 -3.70 -9.84 -27.82
N ARG A 134 -2.70 -10.59 -28.28
CA ARG A 134 -2.16 -10.56 -29.65
C ARG A 134 -1.69 -11.92 -30.09
N VAL A 135 -1.65 -12.14 -31.40
CA VAL A 135 -0.96 -13.30 -31.96
C VAL A 135 0.53 -13.07 -31.85
N ARG A 136 1.26 -14.05 -31.32
CA ARG A 136 2.71 -14.03 -31.15
C ARG A 136 3.41 -14.26 -32.49
N GLN A 137 3.55 -13.18 -33.23
CA GLN A 137 4.30 -13.12 -34.49
C GLN A 137 5.11 -11.84 -34.50
N LYS A 138 6.34 -11.90 -35.05
CA LYS A 138 7.25 -10.75 -35.14
C LYS A 138 6.63 -9.56 -35.87
N LYS A 139 5.79 -9.83 -36.90
CA LYS A 139 5.07 -8.78 -37.64
C LYS A 139 4.07 -7.99 -36.77
N PHE A 140 3.61 -8.54 -35.65
CA PHE A 140 2.72 -7.89 -34.70
C PHE A 140 3.45 -7.35 -33.46
N GLY A 141 4.78 -7.30 -33.52
CA GLY A 141 5.62 -6.75 -32.44
C GLY A 141 5.81 -7.71 -31.27
N SER A 142 5.60 -9.02 -31.44
CA SER A 142 5.96 -10.05 -30.48
C SER A 142 7.44 -10.40 -30.61
N ARG A 143 8.06 -10.78 -29.48
CA ARG A 143 9.42 -11.36 -29.47
C ARG A 143 9.47 -12.78 -30.00
N TYR A 144 8.35 -13.46 -30.00
CA TYR A 144 8.15 -14.85 -30.41
C TYR A 144 7.46 -14.91 -31.76
N ASP A 145 7.59 -16.04 -32.46
CA ASP A 145 6.98 -16.30 -33.77
C ASP A 145 6.37 -17.72 -33.80
N ASP A 146 5.60 -18.05 -32.75
CA ASP A 146 4.99 -19.38 -32.60
C ASP A 146 3.51 -19.43 -33.04
N GLY A 147 2.96 -18.31 -33.49
CA GLY A 147 1.58 -18.19 -33.96
C GLY A 147 0.50 -18.35 -32.89
N LYS A 148 0.88 -18.50 -31.61
CA LYS A 148 -0.07 -18.64 -30.49
C LYS A 148 -0.58 -17.26 -30.06
N VAL A 149 -1.71 -17.27 -29.35
CA VAL A 149 -2.24 -16.05 -28.74
C VAL A 149 -1.56 -15.81 -27.40
N GLY A 150 -0.92 -14.67 -27.24
CA GLY A 150 -0.28 -14.24 -25.99
C GLY A 150 -0.90 -12.95 -25.45
N VAL A 151 -0.53 -12.58 -24.24
CA VAL A 151 -0.95 -11.32 -23.62
C VAL A 151 -0.08 -10.19 -24.18
N LYS A 152 -0.72 -9.16 -24.77
CA LYS A 152 -0.02 -7.96 -25.24
C LYS A 152 0.16 -6.95 -24.13
N ARG A 153 -0.90 -6.68 -23.37
CA ARG A 153 -0.93 -5.68 -22.31
C ARG A 153 -2.10 -5.92 -21.36
N LEU A 154 -1.94 -5.52 -20.12
CA LEU A 154 -2.99 -5.50 -19.09
C LEU A 154 -3.16 -4.06 -18.55
N PRO A 155 -3.61 -3.10 -19.39
CA PRO A 155 -3.67 -1.70 -18.98
C PRO A 155 -4.75 -1.50 -17.92
N ILE A 156 -4.42 -0.70 -16.90
CA ILE A 156 -5.39 -0.28 -15.91
C ILE A 156 -6.46 0.62 -16.53
N ARG A 157 -7.70 0.43 -16.13
CA ARG A 157 -8.79 1.38 -16.37
C ARG A 157 -8.86 2.32 -15.18
N PRO A 158 -8.62 3.64 -15.35
CA PRO A 158 -8.61 4.58 -14.25
C PRO A 158 -9.91 4.51 -13.44
N GLN A 159 -9.81 4.32 -12.13
CA GLN A 159 -10.97 4.16 -11.25
C GLN A 159 -11.94 5.36 -11.35
N LYS A 160 -11.41 6.57 -11.56
CA LYS A 160 -12.22 7.78 -11.80
C LYS A 160 -13.12 7.72 -13.03
N SER A 161 -12.78 6.86 -13.99
CA SER A 161 -13.56 6.70 -15.20
C SER A 161 -14.65 5.65 -15.07
N ILE A 162 -14.63 4.85 -14.02
CA ILE A 162 -15.65 3.85 -13.72
C ILE A 162 -16.80 4.52 -13.00
N GLU A 163 -17.98 4.39 -13.55
CA GLU A 163 -19.19 5.05 -13.06
C GLU A 163 -20.07 4.09 -12.25
N ASP A 164 -20.20 2.85 -12.72
CA ASP A 164 -21.02 1.85 -12.05
C ASP A 164 -20.58 0.42 -12.40
N PHE A 165 -20.98 -0.54 -11.58
CA PHE A 165 -20.85 -1.98 -11.78
C PHE A 165 -22.21 -2.53 -12.18
N LYS A 166 -22.29 -3.16 -13.36
CA LYS A 166 -23.53 -3.77 -13.85
C LYS A 166 -23.58 -5.22 -13.39
N TYR A 167 -24.68 -5.56 -12.74
CA TYR A 167 -24.96 -6.90 -12.25
C TYR A 167 -25.90 -7.64 -13.19
N ASP A 168 -25.98 -8.96 -13.04
CA ASP A 168 -26.96 -9.79 -13.72
C ASP A 168 -28.39 -9.48 -13.25
N GLU A 169 -29.40 -10.07 -13.91
CA GLU A 169 -30.82 -9.90 -13.51
C GLU A 169 -31.13 -10.37 -12.08
N GLN A 170 -30.24 -11.19 -11.52
CA GLN A 170 -30.36 -11.73 -10.17
C GLN A 170 -29.51 -10.94 -9.17
N GLY A 171 -28.69 -10.01 -9.69
CA GLY A 171 -27.83 -9.15 -8.93
C GLY A 171 -26.67 -9.82 -8.21
N ARG A 172 -26.31 -11.05 -8.58
CA ARG A 172 -25.27 -11.84 -7.91
C ARG A 172 -23.90 -11.67 -8.52
N GLU A 173 -23.84 -11.60 -9.86
CA GLU A 173 -22.60 -11.56 -10.60
C GLU A 173 -22.44 -10.24 -11.35
N ILE A 174 -21.20 -9.75 -11.40
CA ILE A 174 -20.86 -8.58 -12.19
C ILE A 174 -20.79 -9.01 -13.66
N VAL A 175 -21.71 -8.51 -14.47
CA VAL A 175 -21.77 -8.74 -15.92
C VAL A 175 -20.83 -7.80 -16.67
N GLY A 176 -20.55 -6.64 -16.09
CA GLY A 176 -19.67 -5.65 -16.70
C GLY A 176 -19.48 -4.41 -15.85
N VAL A 177 -18.72 -3.46 -16.37
CA VAL A 177 -18.53 -2.15 -15.77
C VAL A 177 -18.87 -1.06 -16.75
N ILE A 178 -19.47 0.02 -16.24
CA ILE A 178 -19.81 1.20 -17.02
C ILE A 178 -18.68 2.20 -16.86
N GLN A 179 -18.05 2.54 -17.98
CA GLN A 179 -16.97 3.53 -18.03
C GLN A 179 -17.45 4.80 -18.75
N ARG A 180 -17.27 5.96 -18.09
CA ARG A 180 -17.50 7.25 -18.71
C ARG A 180 -16.39 7.58 -19.69
N GLN A 181 -16.76 7.95 -20.91
CA GLN A 181 -15.81 8.41 -21.92
C GLN A 181 -15.85 9.93 -22.06
N SER A 182 -14.68 10.53 -22.13
CA SER A 182 -14.56 11.94 -22.51
C SER A 182 -14.96 12.08 -24.00
N HIS A 183 -15.82 13.08 -24.31
CA HIS A 183 -16.40 13.30 -25.65
C HIS A 183 -15.37 13.34 -26.81
N ARG A 184 -14.10 13.55 -26.57
CA ARG A 184 -13.06 13.62 -27.60
C ARG A 184 -12.61 12.28 -28.19
N ARG A 185 -12.95 11.12 -27.59
CA ARG A 185 -12.46 9.81 -28.05
C ARG A 185 -13.52 8.91 -28.69
N ILE A 186 -14.77 9.34 -28.74
CA ILE A 186 -15.87 8.49 -29.20
C ILE A 186 -15.75 8.14 -30.70
N SER A 187 -15.18 9.02 -31.53
CA SER A 187 -15.12 8.81 -32.99
C SER A 187 -14.13 7.73 -33.44
N TYR A 188 -13.10 7.42 -32.66
CA TYR A 188 -12.08 6.44 -33.06
C TYR A 188 -12.37 4.99 -32.60
N LEU A 189 -13.20 4.83 -31.58
CA LEU A 189 -13.49 3.52 -30.98
C LEU A 189 -14.68 2.80 -31.63
N THR A 190 -15.57 3.53 -32.31
CA THR A 190 -16.77 2.95 -32.92
C THR A 190 -16.47 2.00 -34.08
N ASN A 191 -15.31 2.12 -34.71
CA ASN A 191 -14.96 1.29 -35.87
C ASN A 191 -14.20 -0.01 -35.53
N THR A 192 -13.71 -0.16 -34.30
CA THR A 192 -12.78 -1.26 -33.95
C THR A 192 -13.38 -2.31 -33.01
N LEU A 193 -14.52 -2.05 -32.39
CA LEU A 193 -15.07 -2.90 -31.32
C LEU A 193 -16.56 -3.21 -31.57
N ASN A 194 -16.81 -4.12 -32.50
CA ASN A 194 -18.17 -4.59 -32.86
C ASN A 194 -18.96 -5.26 -31.72
N ASN A 195 -18.35 -5.48 -30.56
CA ASN A 195 -18.96 -6.17 -29.42
C ASN A 195 -19.25 -5.26 -28.21
N ILE A 196 -19.03 -3.95 -28.31
CA ILE A 196 -19.28 -3.04 -27.20
C ILE A 196 -20.60 -2.33 -27.47
N LYS A 197 -21.63 -2.64 -26.69
CA LYS A 197 -22.91 -1.93 -26.72
C LYS A 197 -22.69 -0.51 -26.18
N LYS A 198 -22.97 0.49 -27.04
CA LYS A 198 -22.95 1.90 -26.69
C LYS A 198 -24.28 2.25 -26.03
N GLU A 199 -24.26 2.57 -24.75
CA GLU A 199 -25.42 3.19 -24.10
C GLU A 199 -25.45 4.69 -24.40
N TRP A 200 -26.64 5.28 -24.44
CA TRP A 200 -26.95 6.57 -25.09
C TRP A 200 -26.25 7.82 -24.54
N ASN A 201 -25.56 7.73 -23.41
CA ASN A 201 -25.00 8.89 -22.69
C ASN A 201 -23.46 9.03 -22.75
N GLY A 202 -22.79 8.39 -23.69
CA GLY A 202 -21.31 8.38 -23.73
C GLY A 202 -20.69 7.37 -22.76
N GLU A 203 -21.50 6.50 -22.21
CA GLU A 203 -21.11 5.39 -21.36
C GLU A 203 -20.71 4.18 -22.21
N LEU A 204 -19.65 3.51 -21.80
CA LEU A 204 -19.15 2.31 -22.42
C LEU A 204 -19.30 1.15 -21.45
N LEU A 205 -20.12 0.16 -21.82
CA LEU A 205 -20.18 -1.09 -21.07
C LEU A 205 -19.02 -2.00 -21.50
N ILE A 206 -18.13 -2.31 -20.55
CA ILE A 206 -17.05 -3.29 -20.73
C ILE A 206 -17.54 -4.61 -20.13
N PRO A 207 -17.69 -5.68 -20.96
CA PRO A 207 -18.11 -6.99 -20.46
C PRO A 207 -17.09 -7.60 -19.49
N ARG A 208 -17.58 -8.40 -18.53
CA ARG A 208 -16.76 -9.05 -17.49
C ARG A 208 -15.62 -9.91 -18.06
N GLU A 209 -15.83 -10.54 -19.19
CA GLU A 209 -14.83 -11.39 -19.85
C GLU A 209 -13.58 -10.61 -20.30
N ASN A 210 -13.71 -9.31 -20.57
CA ASN A 210 -12.66 -8.49 -21.17
C ASN A 210 -11.75 -7.81 -20.13
N PHE A 211 -11.99 -7.97 -18.83
CA PHE A 211 -11.16 -7.35 -17.81
C PHE A 211 -10.87 -8.27 -16.63
N LEU A 212 -9.79 -7.98 -15.93
CA LEU A 212 -9.47 -8.52 -14.62
C LEU A 212 -9.99 -7.56 -13.57
N HIS A 213 -10.63 -8.09 -12.53
CA HIS A 213 -11.20 -7.32 -11.45
C HIS A 213 -10.56 -7.73 -10.13
N PHE A 214 -9.82 -6.81 -9.54
CA PHE A 214 -9.19 -6.98 -8.23
C PHE A 214 -9.94 -6.15 -7.21
N LYS A 215 -10.17 -6.74 -6.01
CA LYS A 215 -10.83 -6.09 -4.88
C LYS A 215 -9.94 -6.18 -3.64
N ALA A 216 -9.83 -5.10 -2.89
CA ALA A 216 -9.03 -5.08 -1.66
C ALA A 216 -9.71 -5.85 -0.52
N ASP A 217 -11.04 -5.70 -0.41
CA ASP A 217 -11.89 -6.45 0.47
C ASP A 217 -13.24 -6.63 -0.20
N SER A 218 -13.78 -7.85 -0.13
CA SER A 218 -15.07 -8.21 -0.74
C SER A 218 -16.18 -8.40 0.29
N SER A 219 -15.97 -7.97 1.53
CA SER A 219 -16.91 -8.19 2.64
C SER A 219 -18.29 -7.58 2.41
N ASN A 220 -18.38 -6.49 1.64
CA ASN A 220 -19.64 -5.84 1.29
C ASN A 220 -20.39 -6.47 0.11
N GLY A 221 -19.83 -7.50 -0.54
CA GLY A 221 -20.41 -8.13 -1.73
C GLY A 221 -20.48 -7.25 -2.99
N LYS A 222 -20.09 -5.97 -2.90
CA LYS A 222 -20.16 -5.00 -4.00
C LYS A 222 -18.96 -5.06 -4.93
N GLY A 223 -19.10 -4.51 -6.14
CA GLY A 223 -18.03 -4.50 -7.15
C GLY A 223 -16.88 -3.57 -6.80
N GLU A 224 -17.17 -2.44 -6.17
CA GLU A 224 -16.16 -1.48 -5.73
C GLU A 224 -15.28 -1.99 -4.58
N GLY A 225 -15.69 -3.08 -3.87
CA GLY A 225 -14.97 -3.58 -2.70
C GLY A 225 -14.95 -2.55 -1.56
N VAL A 226 -14.08 -2.77 -0.58
CA VAL A 226 -13.85 -1.83 0.52
C VAL A 226 -12.40 -1.40 0.53
N SER A 227 -12.16 -0.10 0.43
CA SER A 227 -10.81 0.45 0.58
C SER A 227 -10.39 0.42 2.05
N PRO A 228 -9.18 -0.02 2.39
CA PRO A 228 -8.64 0.14 3.74
C PRO A 228 -8.63 1.59 4.23
N LEU A 229 -8.58 2.56 3.30
CA LEU A 229 -8.65 3.99 3.64
C LEU A 229 -10.00 4.41 4.21
N SER A 230 -11.09 3.67 3.94
CA SER A 230 -12.41 3.97 4.53
C SER A 230 -12.40 3.86 6.05
N TYR A 231 -11.62 2.93 6.62
CA TYR A 231 -11.52 2.74 8.06
C TYR A 231 -10.76 3.87 8.78
N VAL A 232 -9.93 4.61 8.08
CA VAL A 232 -9.13 5.71 8.64
C VAL A 232 -9.66 7.09 8.24
N TYR A 233 -10.78 7.16 7.55
CA TYR A 233 -11.31 8.41 7.01
C TYR A 233 -11.58 9.45 8.09
N ASP A 234 -12.28 9.09 9.18
CA ASP A 234 -12.59 10.01 10.27
C ASP A 234 -11.32 10.49 10.98
N THR A 235 -10.39 9.57 11.26
CA THR A 235 -9.09 9.91 11.86
C THR A 235 -8.29 10.85 10.95
N TRP A 236 -8.32 10.64 9.64
CA TRP A 236 -7.67 11.51 8.67
C TRP A 236 -8.31 12.89 8.62
N ARG A 237 -9.64 12.97 8.67
CA ARG A 237 -10.37 14.24 8.70
C ARG A 237 -10.03 15.06 9.94
N ASP A 238 -9.98 14.42 11.10
CA ASP A 238 -9.56 15.06 12.33
C ASP A 238 -8.09 15.49 12.28
N TYR A 239 -7.21 14.65 11.73
CA TYR A 239 -5.82 14.99 11.52
C TYR A 239 -5.63 16.25 10.65
N GLN A 240 -6.36 16.39 9.55
CA GLN A 240 -6.32 17.62 8.73
C GLN A 240 -6.78 18.83 9.53
N ARG A 241 -7.87 18.70 10.30
CA ARG A 241 -8.36 19.78 11.17
C ARG A 241 -7.31 20.22 12.20
N TYR A 242 -6.64 19.26 12.86
CA TYR A 242 -5.61 19.60 13.85
C TYR A 242 -4.37 20.21 13.20
N LYS A 243 -4.00 19.82 11.98
CA LYS A 243 -2.92 20.47 11.21
C LYS A 243 -3.25 21.94 10.92
N ASP A 244 -4.48 22.23 10.50
CA ASP A 244 -4.91 23.59 10.27
C ASP A 244 -4.88 24.42 11.56
N LEU A 245 -5.34 23.84 12.69
CA LEU A 245 -5.27 24.47 14.00
C LEU A 245 -3.82 24.70 14.45
N GLU A 246 -2.90 23.75 14.21
CA GLU A 246 -1.46 23.93 14.50
C GLU A 246 -0.87 25.10 13.70
N GLY A 247 -1.21 25.20 12.41
CA GLY A 247 -0.78 26.29 11.55
C GLY A 247 -1.25 27.65 12.08
N ILE A 248 -2.55 27.76 12.44
CA ILE A 248 -3.14 28.97 13.01
C ILE A 248 -2.49 29.30 14.37
N ALA A 249 -2.37 28.32 15.26
CA ALA A 249 -1.79 28.51 16.58
C ALA A 249 -0.30 28.91 16.51
N SER A 250 0.46 28.28 15.61
CA SER A 250 1.86 28.62 15.35
C SER A 250 1.99 30.06 14.83
N SER A 251 1.17 30.47 13.87
CA SER A 251 1.18 31.81 13.34
C SER A 251 0.86 32.86 14.41
N LYS A 252 -0.16 32.60 15.25
CA LYS A 252 -0.51 33.49 16.37
C LYS A 252 0.56 33.54 17.45
N ASN A 253 1.24 32.42 17.71
CA ASN A 253 2.32 32.37 18.71
C ASN A 253 3.58 33.12 18.23
N LEU A 254 3.92 32.97 16.94
CA LEU A 254 5.08 33.66 16.37
C LEU A 254 4.90 35.18 16.35
N ASN A 255 3.70 35.64 16.00
CA ASN A 255 3.41 37.07 15.86
C ASN A 255 2.87 37.68 17.15
N GLY A 256 2.37 36.85 18.11
CA GLY A 256 1.62 37.30 19.27
C GLY A 256 0.25 37.84 18.90
N LEU A 257 -0.64 37.98 19.88
CA LEU A 257 -1.87 38.72 19.71
C LEU A 257 -1.55 40.20 20.03
N PRO A 258 -1.55 41.07 19.03
CA PRO A 258 -1.28 42.49 19.28
C PRO A 258 -2.45 43.12 20.02
N VAL A 259 -2.17 43.74 21.14
CA VAL A 259 -3.13 44.49 21.93
C VAL A 259 -2.64 45.91 22.02
N ILE A 260 -3.53 46.83 21.64
CA ILE A 260 -3.27 48.25 21.79
C ILE A 260 -4.17 48.82 22.89
N TRP A 261 -3.56 49.59 23.77
CA TRP A 261 -4.25 50.31 24.83
C TRP A 261 -4.35 51.76 24.41
N MET A 262 -5.55 52.30 24.41
CA MET A 262 -5.82 53.72 24.06
C MET A 262 -6.99 54.25 24.90
N PRO A 263 -7.05 55.58 25.14
CA PRO A 263 -8.19 56.18 25.81
C PRO A 263 -9.48 55.94 25.06
N SER A 264 -10.60 55.81 25.77
CA SER A 264 -11.92 55.53 25.20
C SER A 264 -12.41 56.59 24.18
N GLU A 265 -11.90 57.81 24.30
CA GLU A 265 -12.18 58.93 23.39
C GLU A 265 -11.73 58.64 21.95
N TYR A 266 -10.70 57.79 21.76
CA TYR A 266 -10.18 57.38 20.44
C TYR A 266 -10.87 56.14 19.89
N MET A 267 -11.64 55.44 20.72
CA MET A 267 -12.34 54.22 20.31
C MET A 267 -13.66 54.55 19.59
N THR A 268 -13.61 55.34 18.54
CA THR A 268 -14.79 55.75 17.78
C THR A 268 -14.67 55.31 16.33
N THR A 269 -15.77 54.83 15.77
CA THR A 269 -15.89 54.45 14.35
C THR A 269 -16.69 55.49 13.54
N ASP A 270 -17.18 56.55 14.19
CA ASP A 270 -17.97 57.60 13.53
C ASP A 270 -17.06 58.41 12.59
N PRO A 271 -17.37 58.47 11.27
CA PRO A 271 -16.58 59.23 10.32
C PRO A 271 -16.58 60.75 10.57
N ALA A 272 -17.55 61.27 11.35
CA ALA A 272 -17.64 62.67 11.70
C ALA A 272 -16.71 63.10 12.84
N ASP A 273 -16.17 62.12 13.60
CA ASP A 273 -15.26 62.34 14.70
C ASP A 273 -13.80 62.33 14.20
N PRO A 274 -12.98 63.40 14.45
CA PRO A 274 -11.59 63.45 14.04
C PRO A 274 -10.76 62.30 14.61
N ASN A 275 -11.12 61.76 15.77
CA ASN A 275 -10.44 60.64 16.41
C ASN A 275 -10.63 59.30 15.67
N SER A 276 -11.62 59.20 14.80
CA SER A 276 -11.91 57.97 14.03
C SER A 276 -10.79 57.63 13.05
N GLU A 277 -10.08 58.62 12.51
CA GLU A 277 -8.94 58.41 11.61
C GLU A 277 -7.74 57.84 12.35
N VAL A 278 -7.48 58.31 13.56
CA VAL A 278 -6.44 57.79 14.44
C VAL A 278 -6.72 56.33 14.80
N TYR A 279 -7.96 56.03 15.19
CA TYR A 279 -8.40 54.65 15.49
C TYR A 279 -8.18 53.71 14.30
N ARG A 280 -8.66 54.10 13.11
CA ARG A 280 -8.50 53.28 11.88
C ARG A 280 -7.05 53.05 11.53
N THR A 281 -6.21 54.09 11.61
CA THR A 281 -4.77 53.97 11.33
C THR A 281 -4.07 53.02 12.28
N LEU A 282 -4.37 53.14 13.58
CA LEU A 282 -3.79 52.23 14.59
C LEU A 282 -4.27 50.80 14.41
N ILE A 283 -5.54 50.55 14.20
CA ILE A 283 -6.08 49.21 13.97
C ILE A 283 -5.53 48.58 12.68
N ASP A 284 -5.40 49.37 11.61
CA ASP A 284 -4.81 48.93 10.35
C ASP A 284 -3.32 48.55 10.53
N GLY A 285 -2.56 49.40 11.25
CA GLY A 285 -1.16 49.13 11.61
C GLY A 285 -1.01 47.89 12.44
N VAL A 286 -1.84 47.71 13.46
CA VAL A 286 -1.86 46.53 14.34
C VAL A 286 -2.22 45.25 13.55
N SER A 287 -3.22 45.37 12.66
CA SER A 287 -3.63 44.26 11.78
C SER A 287 -2.50 43.81 10.83
N LYS A 288 -1.76 44.79 10.28
CA LYS A 288 -0.59 44.49 9.42
C LYS A 288 0.56 43.86 10.16
N ILE A 289 0.78 44.21 11.43
CA ILE A 289 1.75 43.54 12.30
C ILE A 289 1.31 42.12 12.57
N ALA A 290 0.03 41.88 12.86
CA ALA A 290 -0.51 40.55 13.10
C ALA A 290 -0.32 39.60 11.90
N ILE A 291 -0.38 40.15 10.68
CA ILE A 291 -0.19 39.40 9.41
C ILE A 291 1.30 39.36 8.99
N GLY A 292 2.20 40.04 9.72
CA GLY A 292 3.62 40.10 9.37
C GLY A 292 3.96 41.03 8.21
N GLN A 293 3.04 41.92 7.81
CA GLN A 293 3.26 42.88 6.72
C GLN A 293 3.94 44.16 7.16
N GLN A 294 3.96 44.45 8.47
CA GLN A 294 4.59 45.64 9.04
C GLN A 294 5.48 45.26 10.25
N SER A 295 6.68 45.78 10.28
CA SER A 295 7.67 45.45 11.31
C SER A 295 7.73 46.50 12.46
N SER A 296 7.06 47.63 12.34
CA SER A 296 7.09 48.70 13.35
C SER A 296 5.77 49.44 13.41
N LEU A 297 5.41 49.90 14.60
CA LEU A 297 4.30 50.77 14.89
C LEU A 297 4.83 51.96 15.70
N ALA A 298 4.57 53.16 15.21
CA ALA A 298 4.88 54.38 15.94
C ALA A 298 3.67 54.82 16.75
N LEU A 299 3.84 54.97 18.05
CA LEU A 299 2.80 55.46 18.96
C LEU A 299 3.20 56.81 19.53
N PRO A 300 2.22 57.75 19.75
CA PRO A 300 2.52 58.97 20.49
C PRO A 300 3.07 58.70 21.88
N SER A 301 4.01 59.51 22.34
CA SER A 301 4.62 59.37 23.67
C SER A 301 3.89 60.14 24.76
N ASP A 302 2.68 60.58 24.49
CA ASP A 302 1.89 61.39 25.42
C ASP A 302 1.54 60.60 26.70
N ARG A 303 1.54 61.34 27.84
CA ARG A 303 1.25 60.77 29.14
C ARG A 303 0.03 61.48 29.76
N GLU A 304 -0.63 60.79 30.68
CA GLU A 304 -1.81 61.27 31.38
C GLU A 304 -1.53 62.51 32.24
N ASP A 305 -0.28 62.74 32.59
CA ASP A 305 0.12 63.83 33.48
C ASP A 305 1.19 64.74 32.81
N MET A 306 0.98 66.06 32.84
CA MET A 306 1.92 67.07 32.31
C MET A 306 3.32 67.03 33.04
N THR A 307 3.40 66.41 34.21
CA THR A 307 4.64 66.28 34.99
C THR A 307 5.55 65.15 34.49
N GLY A 308 5.11 64.34 33.50
CA GLY A 308 5.89 63.23 32.91
C GLY A 308 5.99 61.97 33.78
N GLN A 309 5.24 61.91 34.87
CA GLN A 309 5.20 60.74 35.77
C GLN A 309 3.90 59.91 35.60
N GLY A 310 2.92 60.35 34.85
CA GLY A 310 1.69 59.63 34.56
C GLY A 310 1.86 58.44 33.61
N GLY A 311 0.91 57.54 33.59
CA GLY A 311 0.87 56.41 32.66
C GLY A 311 0.88 56.83 31.19
N LYS A 312 1.35 55.95 30.29
CA LYS A 312 1.29 56.18 28.85
C LYS A 312 -0.18 56.18 28.39
N LEU A 313 -0.59 57.14 27.61
CA LEU A 313 -1.94 57.21 27.00
C LEU A 313 -2.11 56.12 25.95
N PHE A 314 -1.07 55.83 25.21
CA PHE A 314 -1.05 54.75 24.22
C PHE A 314 0.02 53.72 24.61
N ASP A 315 -0.36 52.46 24.65
CA ASP A 315 0.58 51.36 24.88
C ASP A 315 0.27 50.22 23.91
N PHE A 316 1.31 49.44 23.57
CA PHE A 316 1.21 48.33 22.68
C PHE A 316 1.90 47.11 23.33
N SER A 317 1.22 46.01 23.37
CA SER A 317 1.74 44.78 23.84
C SER A 317 1.41 43.59 22.92
N LEU A 318 2.32 42.66 22.79
CA LEU A 318 2.11 41.38 22.10
C LEU A 318 1.81 40.33 23.16
N LEU A 319 0.58 39.90 23.27
CA LEU A 319 0.22 38.77 24.10
C LEU A 319 0.61 37.47 23.37
N SER A 320 1.64 36.81 23.87
CA SER A 320 2.00 35.46 23.41
C SER A 320 1.11 34.43 24.11
N ALA A 321 0.48 33.53 23.31
CA ALA A 321 -0.17 32.35 23.87
C ALA A 321 0.88 31.43 24.50
N SER A 322 0.53 30.68 25.55
CA SER A 322 1.46 29.76 26.17
C SER A 322 1.86 28.65 25.20
N SER A 323 3.15 28.33 25.08
CA SER A 323 3.67 27.26 24.21
C SER A 323 3.10 25.86 24.51
N SER A 324 2.54 25.69 25.71
CA SER A 324 1.91 24.42 26.12
C SER A 324 0.76 23.96 25.21
N ASN A 325 -0.02 24.89 24.67
CA ASN A 325 -1.13 24.55 23.77
C ASN A 325 -0.66 23.99 22.43
N ILE A 326 0.43 24.50 21.87
CA ILE A 326 1.00 24.00 20.62
C ILE A 326 1.55 22.59 20.83
N THR A 327 2.29 22.36 21.92
CA THR A 327 2.81 21.03 22.23
C THR A 327 1.68 20.01 22.39
N ALA A 328 0.55 20.38 23.00
CA ALA A 328 -0.62 19.51 23.10
C ALA A 328 -1.23 19.19 21.72
N ILE A 329 -1.34 20.17 20.83
CA ILE A 329 -1.85 19.96 19.45
C ILE A 329 -0.90 19.04 18.67
N THR A 330 0.42 19.25 18.74
CA THR A 330 1.42 18.40 18.09
C THR A 330 1.34 16.95 18.60
N ALA A 331 1.18 16.74 19.92
CA ALA A 331 1.00 15.41 20.49
C ALA A 331 -0.27 14.70 19.98
N ILE A 332 -1.38 15.44 19.79
CA ILE A 332 -2.60 14.89 19.17
C ILE A 332 -2.34 14.51 17.72
N ILE A 333 -1.68 15.35 16.94
CA ILE A 333 -1.34 15.10 15.55
C ILE A 333 -0.48 13.81 15.43
N GLU A 334 0.51 13.65 16.27
CA GLU A 334 1.35 12.45 16.29
C GLU A 334 0.55 11.19 16.66
N ARG A 335 -0.36 11.28 17.62
CA ARG A 335 -1.26 10.18 17.97
C ARG A 335 -2.15 9.79 16.78
N LEU A 336 -2.78 10.75 16.10
CA LEU A 336 -3.64 10.49 14.94
C LEU A 336 -2.86 9.86 13.80
N LYS A 337 -1.61 10.31 13.54
CA LYS A 337 -0.73 9.65 12.56
C LYS A 337 -0.49 8.18 12.91
N LYS A 338 -0.19 7.88 14.17
CA LYS A 338 0.02 6.50 14.63
C LYS A 338 -1.24 5.65 14.48
N GLU A 339 -2.41 6.19 14.83
CA GLU A 339 -3.70 5.51 14.66
C GLU A 339 -3.99 5.17 13.19
N MET A 340 -3.74 6.11 12.26
CA MET A 340 -3.88 5.86 10.82
C MET A 340 -2.94 4.75 10.32
N LEU A 341 -1.68 4.77 10.75
CA LEU A 341 -0.69 3.76 10.37
C LEU A 341 -1.01 2.39 10.96
N LEU A 342 -1.47 2.32 12.22
CA LEU A 342 -1.89 1.06 12.85
C LEU A 342 -3.05 0.40 12.11
N CYS A 343 -4.06 1.17 11.70
CA CYS A 343 -5.19 0.65 10.96
C CYS A 343 -4.79 0.09 9.59
N LEU A 344 -3.78 0.66 8.95
CA LEU A 344 -3.21 0.18 7.69
C LEU A 344 -2.15 -0.92 7.89
N PHE A 345 -1.99 -1.45 9.11
CA PHE A 345 -0.93 -2.38 9.51
C PHE A 345 0.50 -1.87 9.23
N ALA A 346 0.64 -0.57 9.05
CA ALA A 346 1.91 0.09 8.83
C ALA A 346 2.45 0.78 10.10
N GLY A 347 1.87 0.52 11.26
CA GLY A 347 2.32 1.05 12.56
C GLY A 347 3.76 0.66 12.89
N GLU A 348 4.20 -0.46 12.36
CA GLU A 348 5.59 -0.93 12.45
C GLU A 348 6.59 0.01 11.77
N ILE A 349 6.14 0.75 10.74
CA ILE A 349 6.96 1.76 10.06
C ILE A 349 7.15 3.00 10.96
N ALA A 350 6.17 3.30 11.82
CA ALA A 350 6.20 4.46 12.70
C ALA A 350 7.11 4.27 13.92
N ASP A 351 7.19 3.04 14.45
CA ASP A 351 7.94 2.72 15.68
C ASP A 351 9.38 2.22 15.41
N GLY A 352 9.79 2.14 14.14
CA GLY A 352 11.07 1.55 13.73
C GLY A 352 10.95 0.03 13.53
N ILE A 353 11.75 -0.47 12.59
CA ILE A 353 11.72 -1.89 12.17
C ILE A 353 12.28 -2.76 13.30
N ASP A 354 11.41 -3.38 14.07
CA ASP A 354 11.75 -4.44 15.00
C ASP A 354 11.40 -5.79 14.36
N GLY A 355 12.34 -6.73 14.30
CA GLY A 355 12.26 -7.94 13.49
C GLY A 355 11.05 -8.86 13.75
N THR A 356 10.38 -8.73 14.91
CA THR A 356 9.16 -9.48 15.25
C THR A 356 7.89 -8.86 14.66
N LYS A 357 7.90 -7.55 14.43
CA LYS A 357 6.73 -6.81 13.92
C LYS A 357 6.62 -6.86 12.40
N THR A 358 7.75 -6.99 11.70
CA THR A 358 7.83 -7.13 10.24
C THR A 358 6.99 -8.31 9.71
N SER A 359 6.70 -9.30 10.56
CA SER A 359 5.92 -10.48 10.18
C SER A 359 4.46 -10.20 9.86
N MET A 360 3.80 -9.25 10.55
CA MET A 360 2.38 -8.94 10.30
C MET A 360 2.17 -8.20 8.99
N LEU A 361 3.00 -7.19 8.72
CA LEU A 361 2.97 -6.47 7.45
C LEU A 361 3.28 -7.39 6.27
N SER A 362 4.28 -8.28 6.43
CA SER A 362 4.62 -9.27 5.41
C SER A 362 3.45 -10.23 5.13
N MET A 363 2.75 -10.72 6.16
CA MET A 363 1.56 -11.56 5.99
C MET A 363 0.42 -10.84 5.27
N LEU A 364 0.18 -9.55 5.59
CA LEU A 364 -0.82 -8.75 4.89
C LEU A 364 -0.47 -8.61 3.41
N VAL A 365 0.79 -8.29 3.11
CA VAL A 365 1.27 -8.13 1.74
C VAL A 365 1.18 -9.46 0.97
N GLU A 366 1.59 -10.58 1.58
CA GLU A 366 1.43 -11.91 0.99
C GLU A 366 -0.03 -12.22 0.66
N ASN A 367 -0.97 -11.87 1.55
CA ASN A 367 -2.40 -12.03 1.28
C ASN A 367 -2.87 -11.17 0.10
N ARG A 368 -2.43 -9.92 -0.02
CA ARG A 368 -2.78 -9.07 -1.17
C ARG A 368 -2.23 -9.61 -2.48
N VAL A 369 -0.99 -10.10 -2.48
CA VAL A 369 -0.40 -10.77 -3.65
C VAL A 369 -1.17 -12.05 -3.99
N LYS A 370 -1.56 -12.86 -3.00
CA LYS A 370 -2.39 -14.05 -3.17
C LYS A 370 -3.73 -13.74 -3.83
N GLU A 371 -4.41 -12.68 -3.41
CA GLU A 371 -5.67 -12.25 -3.99
C GLU A 371 -5.51 -11.90 -5.48
N ILE A 372 -4.47 -11.14 -5.83
CA ILE A 372 -4.15 -10.81 -7.22
C ILE A 372 -3.86 -12.07 -8.03
N PHE A 373 -3.02 -12.98 -7.51
CA PHE A 373 -2.67 -14.22 -8.21
C PHE A 373 -3.86 -15.16 -8.36
N THR A 374 -4.79 -15.15 -7.40
CA THR A 374 -6.02 -15.93 -7.49
C THR A 374 -6.87 -15.48 -8.68
N VAL A 375 -7.00 -14.17 -8.90
CA VAL A 375 -7.72 -13.63 -10.06
C VAL A 375 -7.00 -14.00 -11.36
N ILE A 376 -5.68 -13.89 -11.40
CA ILE A 376 -4.88 -14.29 -12.59
C ILE A 376 -5.07 -15.77 -12.90
N ASN A 377 -5.00 -16.63 -11.89
CA ASN A 377 -5.15 -18.08 -12.03
C ASN A 377 -6.55 -18.51 -12.45
N ASN A 378 -7.59 -17.81 -12.00
CA ASN A 378 -8.98 -18.19 -12.26
C ASN A 378 -9.56 -17.53 -13.51
N ASP A 379 -8.98 -16.42 -13.97
CA ASP A 379 -9.58 -15.61 -15.02
C ASP A 379 -8.66 -15.41 -16.25
N LEU A 380 -7.39 -14.98 -16.03
CA LEU A 380 -6.48 -14.68 -17.14
C LEU A 380 -5.92 -15.95 -17.79
N ILE A 381 -5.38 -16.87 -17.00
CA ILE A 381 -4.71 -18.07 -17.51
C ILE A 381 -5.70 -19.01 -18.22
N PRO A 382 -6.90 -19.32 -17.67
CA PRO A 382 -7.88 -20.12 -18.37
C PRO A 382 -8.37 -19.47 -19.67
N HIS A 383 -8.59 -18.15 -19.67
CA HIS A 383 -8.96 -17.43 -20.88
C HIS A 383 -7.87 -17.52 -21.97
N LEU A 384 -6.59 -17.37 -21.57
CA LEU A 384 -5.46 -17.52 -22.49
C LEU A 384 -5.38 -18.95 -23.07
N PHE A 385 -5.70 -19.97 -22.27
CA PHE A 385 -5.73 -21.37 -22.69
C PHE A 385 -6.86 -21.61 -23.68
N ARG A 386 -8.06 -21.07 -23.43
CA ARG A 386 -9.20 -21.12 -24.34
C ARG A 386 -8.87 -20.55 -25.72
N LEU A 387 -8.23 -19.38 -25.74
CA LEU A 387 -7.81 -18.72 -26.98
C LEU A 387 -6.79 -19.54 -27.80
N ASN A 388 -6.03 -20.42 -27.16
CA ASN A 388 -5.09 -21.32 -27.81
C ASN A 388 -5.64 -22.73 -28.07
N GLY A 389 -6.91 -22.99 -27.76
CA GLY A 389 -7.54 -24.30 -27.91
C GLY A 389 -7.01 -25.36 -26.96
N TRP A 390 -6.49 -24.96 -25.80
CA TRP A 390 -6.02 -25.85 -24.76
C TRP A 390 -7.07 -26.07 -23.68
N ASP A 391 -6.94 -27.19 -22.94
CA ASP A 391 -7.83 -27.53 -21.84
C ASP A 391 -7.70 -26.51 -20.69
N GLU A 392 -8.78 -25.80 -20.40
CA GLU A 392 -8.86 -24.77 -19.36
C GLU A 392 -8.79 -25.33 -17.94
N THR A 393 -9.03 -26.63 -17.76
CA THR A 393 -8.99 -27.27 -16.44
C THR A 393 -7.58 -27.66 -16.01
N LYS A 394 -6.65 -27.80 -16.98
CA LYS A 394 -5.26 -28.21 -16.76
C LYS A 394 -4.29 -27.05 -16.93
N THR A 395 -4.55 -25.97 -16.23
CA THR A 395 -3.74 -24.76 -16.30
C THR A 395 -2.59 -24.77 -15.29
N PRO A 396 -1.43 -24.19 -15.64
CA PRO A 396 -0.39 -23.91 -14.68
C PRO A 396 -0.87 -22.85 -13.68
N LYS A 397 -0.31 -22.83 -12.49
CA LYS A 397 -0.69 -21.90 -11.43
C LYS A 397 0.46 -20.96 -11.11
N LEU A 398 0.17 -19.68 -11.09
CA LEU A 398 1.04 -18.66 -10.53
C LEU A 398 1.01 -18.78 -9.02
N LYS A 399 2.16 -19.01 -8.41
CA LYS A 399 2.34 -19.13 -6.97
C LYS A 399 3.33 -18.06 -6.47
N TYR A 400 3.27 -17.82 -5.18
CA TYR A 400 4.18 -16.91 -4.49
C TYR A 400 4.95 -17.66 -3.41
N GLY A 401 6.19 -17.24 -3.17
CA GLY A 401 7.00 -17.69 -2.05
C GLY A 401 6.71 -16.84 -0.81
N LYS A 402 7.17 -17.31 0.34
CA LYS A 402 7.06 -16.56 1.59
C LYS A 402 8.10 -15.44 1.60
N LEU A 403 7.66 -14.26 1.99
CA LEU A 403 8.54 -13.13 2.27
C LEU A 403 9.19 -13.37 3.64
N ARG A 404 10.31 -14.09 3.68
CA ARG A 404 11.04 -14.33 4.92
C ARG A 404 12.18 -13.32 5.02
N GLU A 405 12.03 -12.32 5.83
CA GLU A 405 13.15 -11.59 6.41
C GLU A 405 13.50 -12.26 7.74
N ILE A 406 14.15 -13.43 7.69
CA ILE A 406 14.77 -13.97 8.88
C ILE A 406 16.07 -13.19 9.08
N PRO A 407 16.30 -12.52 10.23
CA PRO A 407 17.55 -11.87 10.50
C PRO A 407 18.69 -12.87 10.32
N PHE A 408 19.77 -12.46 9.65
CA PHE A 408 20.90 -13.34 9.33
C PHE A 408 21.40 -14.11 10.55
N SER A 409 21.39 -13.50 11.75
CA SER A 409 21.77 -14.14 13.00
C SER A 409 20.84 -15.30 13.41
N GLU A 410 19.55 -15.18 13.17
CA GLU A 410 18.57 -16.26 13.44
C GLU A 410 18.64 -17.35 12.39
N PHE A 411 18.82 -16.98 11.12
CA PHE A 411 19.05 -17.92 10.05
C PHE A 411 20.31 -18.74 10.28
N ALA A 412 21.42 -18.12 10.65
CA ALA A 412 22.67 -18.78 10.98
C ALA A 412 22.54 -19.73 12.18
N LYS A 413 21.81 -19.32 13.24
CA LYS A 413 21.52 -20.18 14.39
C LYS A 413 20.63 -21.35 14.02
N ALA A 414 19.59 -21.14 13.24
CA ALA A 414 18.71 -22.20 12.74
C ALA A 414 19.49 -23.20 11.88
N MET A 415 20.40 -22.72 11.02
CA MET A 415 21.27 -23.57 10.20
C MET A 415 22.25 -24.39 11.05
N GLN A 416 22.87 -23.80 12.07
CA GLN A 416 23.73 -24.52 13.00
C GLN A 416 22.98 -25.63 13.74
N GLN A 417 21.78 -25.34 14.24
CA GLN A 417 20.92 -26.30 14.92
C GLN A 417 20.49 -27.44 13.97
N THR A 418 20.12 -27.10 12.74
CA THR A 418 19.67 -28.07 11.73
C THR A 418 20.82 -28.94 11.24
N LYS A 419 22.04 -28.41 11.11
CA LYS A 419 23.26 -29.15 10.80
C LYS A 419 23.61 -30.11 11.94
N ALA A 420 23.50 -29.67 13.20
CA ALA A 420 23.76 -30.49 14.39
C ALA A 420 22.77 -31.67 14.52
N THR A 421 21.51 -31.47 14.14
CA THR A 421 20.45 -32.51 14.20
C THR A 421 20.34 -33.36 12.94
N LYS A 422 21.15 -33.13 11.90
CA LYS A 422 21.11 -33.84 10.59
C LYS A 422 19.72 -33.86 9.93
N LEU A 423 18.86 -32.87 10.23
CA LEU A 423 17.49 -32.80 9.72
C LEU A 423 17.40 -32.40 8.25
N ILE A 424 18.38 -31.66 7.72
CA ILE A 424 18.44 -31.27 6.31
C ILE A 424 19.57 -32.06 5.63
N PRO A 425 19.26 -32.85 4.59
CA PRO A 425 20.31 -33.52 3.80
C PRO A 425 21.13 -32.44 3.05
N VAL A 426 22.44 -32.63 3.05
CA VAL A 426 23.37 -31.78 2.29
C VAL A 426 23.24 -32.18 0.82
N THR A 427 22.48 -31.39 0.06
CA THR A 427 22.28 -31.56 -1.40
C THR A 427 22.64 -30.27 -2.11
N PRO A 428 23.08 -30.30 -3.39
CA PRO A 428 23.38 -29.11 -4.16
C PRO A 428 22.19 -28.13 -4.17
N LYS A 429 20.96 -28.65 -4.25
CA LYS A 429 19.73 -27.82 -4.21
C LYS A 429 19.58 -27.03 -2.90
N ASN A 430 19.84 -27.68 -1.76
CA ASN A 430 19.75 -27.05 -0.45
C ASN A 430 20.86 -26.02 -0.25
N ILE A 431 22.05 -26.27 -0.76
CA ILE A 431 23.18 -25.34 -0.70
C ILE A 431 22.91 -24.12 -1.59
N ASN A 432 22.42 -24.35 -2.80
CA ASN A 432 22.05 -23.25 -3.71
C ASN A 432 20.93 -22.40 -3.14
N TYR A 433 19.93 -23.02 -2.50
CA TYR A 433 18.87 -22.29 -1.80
C TYR A 433 19.43 -21.40 -0.68
N ILE A 434 20.36 -21.95 0.13
CA ILE A 434 21.02 -21.19 1.19
C ILE A 434 21.89 -20.08 0.59
N GLY A 435 22.60 -20.35 -0.50
CA GLY A 435 23.42 -19.38 -1.22
C GLY A 435 22.58 -18.24 -1.80
N GLU A 436 21.40 -18.53 -2.31
CA GLU A 436 20.46 -17.55 -2.84
C GLU A 436 19.91 -16.64 -1.72
N GLU A 437 19.57 -17.21 -0.57
CA GLU A 437 19.15 -16.44 0.62
C GLU A 437 20.28 -15.57 1.18
N LEU A 438 21.53 -15.99 1.03
CA LEU A 438 22.73 -15.25 1.43
C LEU A 438 23.22 -14.24 0.36
N GLY A 439 22.62 -14.23 -0.82
CA GLY A 439 23.03 -13.38 -1.94
C GLY A 439 24.38 -13.78 -2.55
N LEU A 440 24.80 -15.04 -2.44
CA LEU A 440 26.03 -15.52 -3.04
C LEU A 440 25.87 -15.71 -4.56
N PRO A 441 26.81 -15.22 -5.36
CA PRO A 441 26.69 -15.23 -6.84
C PRO A 441 26.92 -16.60 -7.48
N GLU A 442 27.59 -17.52 -6.78
CA GLU A 442 27.94 -18.83 -7.32
C GLU A 442 26.88 -19.87 -7.00
N ARG A 443 26.43 -20.61 -8.03
CA ARG A 443 25.49 -21.72 -7.90
C ARG A 443 26.20 -23.03 -8.26
N LEU A 444 26.00 -24.03 -7.43
CA LEU A 444 26.46 -25.41 -7.71
C LEU A 444 25.55 -26.07 -8.76
N PRO A 445 26.07 -26.84 -9.71
CA PRO A 445 25.26 -27.63 -10.63
C PRO A 445 24.30 -28.56 -9.88
N GLU A 446 23.04 -28.59 -10.28
CA GLU A 446 22.00 -29.41 -9.62
C GLU A 446 22.25 -30.92 -9.76
N ASP A 447 22.95 -31.34 -10.82
CA ASP A 447 23.27 -32.73 -11.16
C ASP A 447 24.60 -33.23 -10.52
N MET A 448 25.21 -32.43 -9.64
CA MET A 448 26.48 -32.77 -9.00
C MET A 448 26.33 -33.99 -8.11
N SER A 449 27.23 -34.95 -8.26
CA SER A 449 27.25 -36.16 -7.46
C SER A 449 27.67 -35.88 -6.00
N ARG A 450 27.29 -36.73 -5.08
CA ARG A 450 27.60 -36.55 -3.66
C ARG A 450 29.12 -36.55 -3.38
N GLN A 451 29.90 -37.30 -4.17
CA GLN A 451 31.35 -37.34 -4.04
C GLN A 451 31.99 -35.99 -4.49
N GLU A 452 31.56 -35.45 -5.60
CA GLU A 452 32.03 -34.13 -6.06
C GLU A 452 31.65 -33.01 -5.11
N LEU A 453 30.47 -33.11 -4.47
CA LEU A 453 30.03 -32.15 -3.47
C LEU A 453 30.90 -32.20 -2.20
N ASP A 454 31.23 -33.40 -1.73
CA ASP A 454 32.11 -33.59 -0.58
C ASP A 454 33.56 -33.12 -0.89
N ASP A 455 34.03 -33.26 -2.11
CA ASP A 455 35.33 -32.72 -2.56
C ASP A 455 35.36 -31.21 -2.59
N VAL A 456 34.30 -30.56 -3.08
CA VAL A 456 34.16 -29.11 -3.07
C VAL A 456 34.07 -28.55 -1.65
N LEU A 457 33.27 -29.16 -0.79
CA LEU A 457 33.14 -28.77 0.62
C LEU A 457 34.41 -29.08 1.44
N GLY A 458 35.08 -30.20 1.14
CA GLY A 458 36.32 -30.59 1.79
C GLY A 458 37.52 -29.69 1.44
N THR A 459 37.55 -29.08 0.25
CA THR A 459 38.57 -28.09 -0.12
C THR A 459 38.41 -26.79 0.65
N PHE A 460 37.21 -26.41 1.05
CA PHE A 460 36.97 -25.21 1.89
C PHE A 460 37.46 -25.43 3.32
N ASP A 461 37.29 -26.62 3.91
CA ASP A 461 37.79 -26.94 5.25
C ASP A 461 39.34 -26.98 5.30
N GLN A 462 40.01 -27.40 4.24
CA GLN A 462 41.47 -27.39 4.14
C GLN A 462 42.06 -25.97 3.94
N GLN A 463 41.35 -25.06 3.32
CA GLN A 463 41.78 -23.65 3.18
C GLN A 463 41.63 -22.86 4.49
N GLN A 464 40.63 -23.15 5.30
CA GLN A 464 40.49 -22.51 6.63
C GLN A 464 41.55 -22.99 7.61
N SER A 465 42.01 -24.25 7.54
CA SER A 465 43.09 -24.76 8.40
C SER A 465 44.47 -24.22 8.05
N LYS A 466 44.69 -23.70 6.82
CA LYS A 466 45.96 -23.11 6.39
C LYS A 466 46.07 -21.59 6.65
N SER A 467 44.99 -20.88 6.93
CA SER A 467 45.01 -19.44 7.24
C SER A 467 45.11 -19.14 8.74
N GLY A 468 45.14 -20.16 9.58
CA GLY A 468 45.25 -20.03 11.04
C GLY A 468 46.67 -20.28 11.55
N THR A 469 47.68 -19.60 11.01
CA THR A 469 49.02 -19.62 11.61
C THR A 469 49.23 -18.38 12.50
N GLY A 470 49.38 -18.67 13.78
CA GLY A 470 50.19 -17.84 14.63
C GLY A 470 49.54 -17.14 15.81
N TYR A 471 49.15 -17.92 16.83
CA TYR A 471 49.40 -17.51 18.21
C TYR A 471 49.57 -18.79 19.05
N SER A 472 50.81 -19.15 19.21
CA SER A 472 51.27 -20.16 20.17
C SER A 472 51.20 -19.53 21.57
N SER A 473 50.24 -19.90 22.40
CA SER A 473 50.33 -19.69 23.83
C SER A 473 50.79 -20.99 24.49
N ASN A 474 52.07 -21.01 24.80
CA ASN A 474 52.76 -21.95 25.67
C ASN A 474 52.19 -21.77 27.09
N THR A 475 51.45 -22.75 27.62
CA THR A 475 51.20 -22.87 29.04
C THR A 475 51.58 -24.27 29.49
N GLY A 476 52.80 -24.34 30.01
CA GLY A 476 53.25 -25.42 30.85
C GLY A 476 52.41 -25.51 32.12
N GLY A 477 52.04 -26.71 32.47
CA GLY A 477 51.34 -27.03 33.70
C GLY A 477 52.18 -26.73 34.96
N LEU A 478 51.50 -26.40 36.04
CA LEU A 478 51.90 -26.76 37.42
C LEU A 478 50.68 -26.74 38.35
N ASN A 479 50.57 -27.78 39.11
CA ASN A 479 49.68 -28.04 40.23
C ASN A 479 49.77 -26.99 41.34
N GLY A 480 48.67 -26.79 42.09
CA GLY A 480 48.77 -26.36 43.48
C GLY A 480 47.58 -25.61 44.06
N GLN A 481 46.74 -26.34 44.73
CA GLN A 481 46.00 -26.02 45.97
C GLN A 481 45.82 -24.58 46.44
N GLY A 482 44.55 -24.23 46.72
CA GLY A 482 44.27 -23.72 48.09
C GLY A 482 43.83 -22.26 48.22
N ASN A 483 42.61 -22.10 48.76
CA ASN A 483 42.09 -21.05 49.62
C ASN A 483 41.45 -19.76 49.04
N SER A 484 40.17 -19.68 49.28
CA SER A 484 39.40 -18.47 49.56
C SER A 484 39.76 -17.92 50.98
N PRO A 485 39.19 -16.80 51.49
CA PRO A 485 38.53 -15.62 50.93
C PRO A 485 39.04 -14.30 51.57
N SER A 486 38.54 -13.17 51.19
CA SER A 486 38.12 -11.98 51.98
C SER A 486 38.22 -10.70 51.15
N GLN A 487 37.10 -10.04 51.01
CA GLN A 487 36.64 -8.82 51.67
C GLN A 487 37.37 -7.52 51.29
N VAL A 488 36.51 -6.57 50.82
CA VAL A 488 36.42 -5.14 51.23
C VAL A 488 37.57 -4.24 50.78
N ASP A 489 37.31 -3.21 49.99
CA ASP A 489 36.96 -1.87 50.50
C ASP A 489 36.68 -0.85 49.39
N ASN A 490 35.82 0.07 49.76
CA ASN A 490 35.44 1.34 49.20
C ASN A 490 36.62 2.32 49.03
N SER A 491 36.44 3.20 48.06
CA SER A 491 36.52 4.69 48.21
C SER A 491 36.74 5.29 46.83
N ALA A 492 35.81 6.05 46.33
CA ALA A 492 35.63 7.47 46.50
C ALA A 492 36.76 8.34 45.91
N ASP A 493 36.27 9.20 45.11
CA ASP A 493 36.64 10.62 44.93
C ASP A 493 37.27 11.07 43.62
N ASN A 494 36.43 11.84 42.95
CA ASN A 494 36.62 13.22 42.47
C ASN A 494 37.82 13.57 41.55
N LEU A 495 37.53 14.19 40.45
CA LEU A 495 37.69 15.62 40.20
C LEU A 495 37.80 15.95 38.70
N TYR A 496 36.88 16.79 38.27
CA TYR A 496 36.99 18.05 37.50
C TYR A 496 37.92 18.20 36.28
N ASN A 497 37.27 18.79 35.26
CA ASN A 497 37.76 19.82 34.30
C ASN A 497 38.51 19.33 33.07
N ASN A 498 37.93 19.42 31.89
CA ASN A 498 37.72 20.62 31.05
C ASN A 498 36.66 20.35 29.99
#